data_874c94a58d140849f15b20386bc626c7
#
_entry.id   874c94a58d140849f15b20386bc626c7
#
_cell.length_a   1.000
_cell.length_b   1.000
_cell.length_c   1.000
_cell.angle_alpha   90.00
_cell.angle_beta   90.00
_cell.angle_gamma   90.00
#
_symmetry.space_group_name_H-M   'P 1'
#
loop_
_entity.id
_entity.type
_entity.pdbx_description
1 polymer ?
#
loop_
_entity_poly.entity_id
_entity_poly.type
_entity_poly.pdbx_seq_one_letter_code
_entity_poly.pdbx_strand_id
1 'polypeptide(L)'
;MPQVLYPSAGETSRYLWHDTHMNQADWSRSSDAGVTPLGHDVFEIDTRMAGYSQITAGYLILADRPCLVETGTAPSAPVVRDALASLGVGPGDLATVVVTHIHLDHAGGVGDIAEMFPAAEIVVHERGARHLADPSRLMASARMVYGDDLDWLFGELAPTPAERIRAVEERGSVDLGGGRSLDSHYSPGHAKHHVGLIDSASGDLYVGDAAGVFLPQTGDLRPASPPPDFDLPVALESLRLFGALAPQRLLFSHFGPVADVTGTLERSAEELNVWVAETRRARSAGLDLDHTVAMVRDRTRERYAALLPGAEPELTEKAERVSSTKANVEGILRWLDKTEPVAG
;
A
#
# COMPACT_ATOMS: atom_id res chain seq x y z
N MET A 1 23.73 -19.83 8.17
CA MET A 1 22.43 -19.58 7.50
C MET A 1 21.51 -20.74 7.86
N PRO A 2 20.43 -20.56 8.62
CA PRO A 2 19.45 -21.62 8.83
C PRO A 2 18.50 -21.65 7.63
N GLN A 3 18.43 -22.79 6.96
CA GLN A 3 17.43 -23.07 5.94
C GLN A 3 16.05 -23.18 6.60
N VAL A 4 15.14 -22.29 6.22
CA VAL A 4 13.72 -22.45 6.53
C VAL A 4 13.15 -23.42 5.51
N LEU A 5 12.84 -24.64 5.98
CA LEU A 5 12.12 -25.66 5.21
C LEU A 5 10.63 -25.29 5.15
N TYR A 6 10.14 -25.00 3.96
CA TYR A 6 8.70 -24.95 3.70
C TYR A 6 8.14 -26.36 3.54
N PRO A 7 6.96 -26.69 4.13
CA PRO A 7 6.31 -27.97 3.86
C PRO A 7 5.72 -27.98 2.45
N SER A 8 5.90 -29.12 1.77
CA SER A 8 5.40 -29.39 0.43
C SER A 8 3.88 -29.38 0.36
N ALA A 9 3.34 -28.86 -0.74
CA ALA A 9 1.93 -28.88 -1.09
C ALA A 9 1.35 -30.31 -1.03
N GLY A 10 0.34 -30.51 -0.21
CA GLY A 10 -0.43 -31.76 -0.18
C GLY A 10 -0.91 -32.19 1.18
N GLU A 11 -1.65 -31.37 1.90
CA GLU A 11 -2.60 -31.85 2.92
C GLU A 11 -3.71 -30.81 3.10
N THR A 12 -4.90 -31.15 2.58
CA THR A 12 -6.15 -30.45 2.89
C THR A 12 -6.53 -30.71 4.34
N SER A 13 -6.06 -29.88 5.23
CA SER A 13 -6.51 -29.86 6.63
C SER A 13 -7.87 -29.17 6.70
N ARG A 14 -8.93 -29.94 6.96
CA ARG A 14 -10.26 -29.42 7.28
C ARG A 14 -10.19 -28.72 8.64
N TYR A 15 -10.18 -27.41 8.65
CA TYR A 15 -10.35 -26.63 9.88
C TYR A 15 -11.81 -26.64 10.30
N LEU A 16 -12.07 -27.18 11.49
CA LEU A 16 -13.35 -27.08 12.18
C LEU A 16 -13.43 -25.70 12.85
N TRP A 17 -14.32 -24.86 12.36
CA TRP A 17 -14.65 -23.59 12.97
C TRP A 17 -15.61 -23.81 14.15
N HIS A 18 -15.23 -23.39 15.34
CA HIS A 18 -16.13 -23.32 16.48
C HIS A 18 -16.61 -21.89 16.64
N ASP A 19 -17.93 -21.71 16.69
CA ASP A 19 -18.60 -20.48 17.09
C ASP A 19 -18.11 -20.01 18.47
N THR A 20 -17.34 -18.95 18.51
CA THR A 20 -17.03 -18.23 19.74
C THR A 20 -17.14 -16.73 19.48
N HIS A 21 -18.23 -16.13 19.91
CA HIS A 21 -18.35 -14.68 20.07
C HIS A 21 -17.29 -14.20 21.06
N MET A 22 -16.28 -13.48 20.60
CA MET A 22 -15.26 -12.91 21.46
C MET A 22 -15.78 -11.66 22.16
N ASN A 23 -15.59 -11.58 23.48
CA ASN A 23 -15.98 -10.47 24.33
C ASN A 23 -14.86 -9.39 24.33
N GLN A 24 -15.21 -8.11 24.45
CA GLN A 24 -14.28 -6.96 24.46
C GLN A 24 -13.06 -7.09 25.42
N ALA A 25 -13.10 -8.02 26.37
CA ALA A 25 -12.02 -8.28 27.33
C ALA A 25 -10.83 -9.09 26.76
N ASP A 26 -10.93 -9.67 25.54
CA ASP A 26 -9.90 -10.54 24.95
C ASP A 26 -8.90 -9.82 24.01
N TRP A 27 -9.02 -8.52 23.84
CA TRP A 27 -8.16 -7.69 22.97
C TRP A 27 -6.68 -7.67 23.39
N SER A 28 -6.36 -8.08 24.62
CA SER A 28 -4.95 -8.16 25.11
C SER A 28 -4.10 -9.23 24.40
N ARG A 29 -4.72 -10.12 23.60
CA ARG A 29 -4.03 -11.17 22.84
C ARG A 29 -3.69 -10.78 21.40
N SER A 30 -4.11 -9.59 20.93
CA SER A 30 -3.94 -9.16 19.54
C SER A 30 -2.51 -8.74 19.19
N SER A 31 -1.64 -8.48 20.17
CA SER A 31 -0.25 -8.07 19.92
C SER A 31 0.60 -9.11 19.17
N ASP A 32 0.28 -10.41 19.31
CA ASP A 32 0.97 -11.49 18.60
C ASP A 32 0.52 -11.61 17.12
N ALA A 33 -0.70 -11.15 16.81
CA ALA A 33 -1.26 -11.21 15.45
C ALA A 33 -0.88 -9.99 14.57
N GLY A 34 -0.09 -9.04 15.08
CA GLY A 34 0.27 -7.84 14.34
C GLY A 34 -0.92 -6.90 14.10
N VAL A 35 -1.91 -6.88 15.02
CA VAL A 35 -3.13 -6.08 14.92
C VAL A 35 -3.10 -4.97 15.96
N THR A 36 -3.41 -3.74 15.51
CA THR A 36 -3.48 -2.53 16.37
C THR A 36 -4.84 -1.86 16.23
N PRO A 37 -5.63 -1.71 17.33
CA PRO A 37 -6.89 -0.97 17.28
C PRO A 37 -6.64 0.53 17.14
N LEU A 38 -7.34 1.18 16.20
CA LEU A 38 -7.22 2.62 15.94
C LEU A 38 -8.42 3.45 16.42
N GLY A 39 -9.43 2.80 17.04
CA GLY A 39 -10.73 3.37 17.40
C GLY A 39 -11.73 3.30 16.25
N HIS A 40 -12.99 3.63 16.53
CA HIS A 40 -14.09 3.57 15.56
C HIS A 40 -14.22 2.23 14.84
N ASP A 41 -13.89 1.13 15.55
CA ASP A 41 -13.87 -0.24 15.00
C ASP A 41 -12.96 -0.39 13.77
N VAL A 42 -11.89 0.40 13.70
CA VAL A 42 -10.81 0.30 12.72
C VAL A 42 -9.60 -0.36 13.35
N PHE A 43 -9.03 -1.35 12.66
CA PHE A 43 -7.88 -2.12 13.10
C PHE A 43 -6.81 -2.10 11.99
N GLU A 44 -5.60 -1.68 12.34
CA GLU A 44 -4.42 -1.80 11.50
C GLU A 44 -3.87 -3.22 11.60
N ILE A 45 -3.53 -3.81 10.47
CA ILE A 45 -2.97 -5.15 10.32
C ILE A 45 -1.58 -5.04 9.68
N ASP A 46 -0.55 -5.48 10.39
CA ASP A 46 0.79 -5.61 9.81
C ASP A 46 0.82 -6.81 8.86
N THR A 47 0.88 -6.56 7.56
CA THR A 47 0.82 -7.60 6.52
C THR A 47 2.11 -8.40 6.37
N ARG A 48 3.19 -8.03 7.07
CA ARG A 48 4.48 -8.73 7.14
C ARG A 48 5.13 -8.97 5.78
N MET A 49 5.09 -8.00 4.89
CA MET A 49 5.71 -8.08 3.57
C MET A 49 7.17 -8.54 3.67
N ALA A 50 7.53 -9.57 2.91
CA ALA A 50 8.86 -10.17 2.90
C ALA A 50 9.39 -10.56 4.30
N GLY A 51 8.50 -10.79 5.27
CA GLY A 51 8.84 -11.13 6.66
C GLY A 51 9.19 -9.94 7.55
N TYR A 52 9.26 -8.73 7.01
CA TYR A 52 9.51 -7.53 7.81
C TYR A 52 8.24 -7.02 8.50
N SER A 53 8.41 -6.52 9.72
CA SER A 53 7.33 -5.81 10.44
C SER A 53 7.20 -4.38 9.96
N GLN A 54 5.97 -3.86 9.95
CA GLN A 54 5.67 -2.45 9.71
C GLN A 54 6.26 -1.92 8.39
N ILE A 55 6.07 -2.66 7.30
CA ILE A 55 6.35 -2.23 5.93
C ILE A 55 5.08 -1.89 5.20
N THR A 56 4.10 -2.83 5.19
CA THR A 56 2.78 -2.61 4.59
C THR A 56 1.70 -2.92 5.61
N ALA A 57 0.65 -2.10 5.64
CA ALA A 57 -0.51 -2.23 6.49
C ALA A 57 -1.76 -2.51 5.66
N GLY A 58 -2.57 -3.46 6.13
CA GLY A 58 -3.97 -3.55 5.79
C GLY A 58 -4.82 -2.97 6.92
N TYR A 59 -6.07 -2.64 6.64
CA TYR A 59 -6.96 -2.09 7.65
C TYR A 59 -8.31 -2.80 7.61
N LEU A 60 -8.74 -3.37 8.74
CA LEU A 60 -10.09 -3.87 8.88
C LEU A 60 -10.99 -2.79 9.47
N ILE A 61 -12.09 -2.51 8.80
CA ILE A 61 -13.22 -1.73 9.34
C ILE A 61 -14.28 -2.74 9.76
N LEU A 62 -14.42 -2.96 11.07
CA LEU A 62 -15.36 -3.91 11.64
C LEU A 62 -16.72 -3.23 11.84
N ALA A 63 -17.42 -2.99 10.74
CA ALA A 63 -18.77 -2.43 10.68
C ALA A 63 -19.82 -3.53 10.50
N ASP A 64 -21.12 -3.18 10.35
CA ASP A 64 -22.19 -4.15 10.05
C ASP A 64 -21.89 -4.98 8.80
N ARG A 65 -21.13 -4.40 7.85
CA ARG A 65 -20.58 -5.05 6.67
C ARG A 65 -19.06 -4.89 6.72
N PRO A 66 -18.32 -5.84 7.30
CA PRO A 66 -16.88 -5.74 7.48
C PRO A 66 -16.14 -5.51 6.15
N CYS A 67 -15.20 -4.57 6.18
CA CYS A 67 -14.44 -4.17 5.00
C CYS A 67 -12.94 -4.21 5.30
N LEU A 68 -12.19 -4.88 4.43
CA LEU A 68 -10.73 -4.87 4.43
C LEU A 68 -10.23 -3.84 3.42
N VAL A 69 -9.38 -2.93 3.85
CA VAL A 69 -8.64 -2.01 2.98
C VAL A 69 -7.20 -2.51 2.89
N GLU A 70 -6.72 -2.74 1.69
CA GLU A 70 -5.43 -3.35 1.34
C GLU A 70 -5.27 -4.82 1.78
N THR A 71 -4.56 -5.60 0.98
CA THR A 71 -4.31 -7.03 1.25
C THR A 71 -2.84 -7.35 1.47
N GLY A 72 -1.96 -6.39 1.18
CA GLY A 72 -0.53 -6.67 1.10
C GLY A 72 -0.17 -7.52 -0.14
N THR A 73 0.96 -8.19 -0.07
CA THR A 73 1.47 -9.09 -1.11
C THR A 73 0.74 -10.45 -1.09
N ALA A 74 0.93 -11.29 -2.12
CA ALA A 74 0.37 -12.64 -2.11
C ALA A 74 0.84 -13.47 -0.89
N PRO A 75 2.13 -13.49 -0.48
CA PRO A 75 2.56 -14.12 0.76
C PRO A 75 1.95 -13.52 2.04
N SER A 76 1.40 -12.30 2.00
CA SER A 76 0.73 -11.66 3.14
C SER A 76 -0.69 -12.19 3.38
N ALA A 77 -1.34 -12.80 2.38
CA ALA A 77 -2.74 -13.20 2.48
C ALA A 77 -3.05 -14.15 3.68
N PRO A 78 -2.22 -15.15 4.00
CA PRO A 78 -2.41 -15.97 5.22
C PRO A 78 -2.30 -15.14 6.51
N VAL A 79 -1.39 -14.16 6.58
CA VAL A 79 -1.22 -13.28 7.74
C VAL A 79 -2.46 -12.42 7.93
N VAL A 80 -2.96 -11.83 6.85
CA VAL A 80 -4.20 -11.02 6.87
C VAL A 80 -5.40 -11.88 7.28
N ARG A 81 -5.57 -13.10 6.73
CA ARG A 81 -6.62 -14.05 7.14
C ARG A 81 -6.58 -14.32 8.64
N ASP A 82 -5.40 -14.61 9.18
CA ASP A 82 -5.24 -14.95 10.60
C ASP A 82 -5.52 -13.74 11.50
N ALA A 83 -5.15 -12.53 11.06
CA ALA A 83 -5.51 -11.29 11.71
C ALA A 83 -7.04 -11.07 11.72
N LEU A 84 -7.71 -11.24 10.58
CA LEU A 84 -9.18 -11.16 10.48
C LEU A 84 -9.85 -12.18 11.40
N ALA A 85 -9.37 -13.42 11.41
CA ALA A 85 -9.90 -14.46 12.30
C ALA A 85 -9.73 -14.12 13.78
N SER A 86 -8.59 -13.50 14.17
CA SER A 86 -8.35 -13.04 15.54
C SER A 86 -9.33 -11.94 15.99
N LEU A 87 -9.90 -11.23 15.04
CA LEU A 87 -10.93 -10.20 15.23
C LEU A 87 -12.37 -10.73 15.06
N GLY A 88 -12.51 -12.05 14.92
CA GLY A 88 -13.81 -12.70 14.79
C GLY A 88 -14.42 -12.66 13.39
N VAL A 89 -13.65 -12.28 12.36
CA VAL A 89 -14.12 -12.23 10.97
C VAL A 89 -13.74 -13.54 10.26
N GLY A 90 -14.72 -14.41 10.07
CA GLY A 90 -14.59 -15.68 9.36
C GLY A 90 -14.83 -15.57 7.85
N PRO A 91 -14.71 -16.71 7.11
CA PRO A 91 -14.81 -16.73 5.64
C PRO A 91 -16.14 -16.19 5.06
N GLY A 92 -17.24 -16.24 5.84
CA GLY A 92 -18.56 -15.74 5.43
C GLY A 92 -18.88 -14.31 5.85
N ASP A 93 -18.01 -13.68 6.65
CA ASP A 93 -18.35 -12.42 7.33
C ASP A 93 -17.78 -11.20 6.59
N LEU A 94 -16.64 -11.34 5.90
CA LEU A 94 -16.03 -10.23 5.15
C LEU A 94 -16.92 -9.87 3.95
N ALA A 95 -17.45 -8.65 3.95
CA ALA A 95 -18.36 -8.19 2.91
C ALA A 95 -17.62 -7.56 1.72
N THR A 96 -16.51 -6.87 1.96
CA THR A 96 -15.81 -6.11 0.92
C THR A 96 -14.29 -6.10 1.16
N VAL A 97 -13.54 -6.16 0.10
CA VAL A 97 -12.11 -5.80 0.06
C VAL A 97 -11.96 -4.60 -0.88
N VAL A 98 -11.31 -3.54 -0.42
CA VAL A 98 -11.02 -2.35 -1.23
C VAL A 98 -9.52 -2.16 -1.31
N VAL A 99 -8.99 -1.90 -2.49
CA VAL A 99 -7.57 -1.55 -2.63
C VAL A 99 -7.43 -0.12 -3.17
N THR A 100 -6.49 0.63 -2.63
CA THR A 100 -6.22 1.99 -3.10
C THR A 100 -5.70 1.98 -4.53
N HIS A 101 -4.89 0.98 -4.87
CA HIS A 101 -4.35 0.76 -6.20
C HIS A 101 -3.84 -0.69 -6.35
N ILE A 102 -3.36 -1.06 -7.56
CA ILE A 102 -3.05 -2.46 -7.86
C ILE A 102 -1.56 -2.81 -7.85
N HIS A 103 -0.70 -2.03 -7.20
CA HIS A 103 0.67 -2.48 -6.99
C HIS A 103 0.68 -3.71 -6.08
N LEU A 104 1.69 -4.58 -6.25
CA LEU A 104 1.69 -5.92 -5.67
C LEU A 104 1.84 -5.94 -4.14
N ASP A 105 2.32 -4.87 -3.55
CA ASP A 105 2.42 -4.67 -2.10
C ASP A 105 1.12 -4.22 -1.45
N HIS A 106 0.11 -3.84 -2.26
CA HIS A 106 -1.24 -3.45 -1.82
C HIS A 106 -2.29 -4.48 -2.23
N ALA A 107 -2.28 -4.89 -3.49
CA ALA A 107 -3.29 -5.77 -4.07
C ALA A 107 -2.78 -7.17 -4.38
N GLY A 108 -1.52 -7.50 -4.04
CA GLY A 108 -0.92 -8.80 -4.37
C GLY A 108 -1.66 -9.99 -3.79
N GLY A 109 -2.25 -9.83 -2.60
CA GLY A 109 -3.05 -10.86 -1.94
C GLY A 109 -4.54 -10.89 -2.30
N VAL A 110 -5.03 -10.02 -3.21
CA VAL A 110 -6.47 -9.88 -3.48
C VAL A 110 -7.10 -11.19 -3.95
N GLY A 111 -6.47 -11.91 -4.87
CA GLY A 111 -7.00 -13.17 -5.39
C GLY A 111 -7.09 -14.25 -4.30
N ASP A 112 -6.04 -14.37 -3.48
CA ASP A 112 -6.02 -15.32 -2.35
C ASP A 112 -7.08 -14.98 -1.29
N ILE A 113 -7.20 -13.69 -0.94
CA ILE A 113 -8.26 -13.23 -0.01
C ILE A 113 -9.65 -13.45 -0.61
N ALA A 114 -9.82 -13.23 -1.91
CA ALA A 114 -11.08 -13.51 -2.59
C ALA A 114 -11.44 -15.01 -2.54
N GLU A 115 -10.48 -15.92 -2.62
CA GLU A 115 -10.70 -17.35 -2.44
C GLU A 115 -11.04 -17.71 -0.99
N MET A 116 -10.31 -17.15 -0.02
CA MET A 116 -10.51 -17.40 1.42
C MET A 116 -11.84 -16.82 1.95
N PHE A 117 -12.31 -15.70 1.37
CA PHE A 117 -13.54 -14.99 1.76
C PHE A 117 -14.51 -14.91 0.56
N PRO A 118 -15.20 -16.00 0.23
CA PRO A 118 -15.98 -16.11 -1.01
C PRO A 118 -17.18 -15.16 -1.10
N ALA A 119 -17.63 -14.57 0.00
CA ALA A 119 -18.71 -13.58 0.02
C ALA A 119 -18.24 -12.15 -0.27
N ALA A 120 -16.94 -11.87 -0.14
CA ALA A 120 -16.41 -10.51 -0.26
C ALA A 120 -16.46 -10.00 -1.72
N GLU A 121 -16.97 -8.80 -1.93
CA GLU A 121 -16.85 -8.03 -3.17
C GLU A 121 -15.46 -7.36 -3.22
N ILE A 122 -14.81 -7.33 -4.38
CA ILE A 122 -13.51 -6.70 -4.56
C ILE A 122 -13.71 -5.35 -5.24
N VAL A 123 -13.37 -4.26 -4.56
CA VAL A 123 -13.55 -2.89 -5.07
C VAL A 123 -12.20 -2.30 -5.44
N VAL A 124 -12.10 -1.80 -6.66
CA VAL A 124 -10.88 -1.21 -7.22
C VAL A 124 -11.25 -0.14 -8.26
N HIS A 125 -10.34 0.81 -8.50
CA HIS A 125 -10.52 1.75 -9.61
C HIS A 125 -10.61 1.02 -10.96
N GLU A 126 -11.48 1.50 -11.88
CA GLU A 126 -11.79 0.85 -13.18
C GLU A 126 -10.54 0.49 -13.99
N ARG A 127 -9.50 1.35 -13.95
CA ARG A 127 -8.23 1.11 -14.66
C ARG A 127 -7.43 -0.06 -14.10
N GLY A 128 -7.68 -0.45 -12.84
CA GLY A 128 -7.07 -1.60 -12.18
C GLY A 128 -7.84 -2.90 -12.39
N ALA A 129 -9.17 -2.84 -12.53
CA ALA A 129 -10.07 -3.99 -12.49
C ALA A 129 -9.66 -5.15 -13.41
N ARG A 130 -9.33 -4.85 -14.67
CA ARG A 130 -8.92 -5.88 -15.65
C ARG A 130 -7.64 -6.62 -15.24
N HIS A 131 -6.76 -5.97 -14.49
CA HIS A 131 -5.48 -6.55 -14.08
C HIS A 131 -5.61 -7.42 -12.83
N LEU A 132 -6.67 -7.26 -12.05
CA LEU A 132 -7.03 -8.20 -10.99
C LEU A 132 -7.75 -9.43 -11.57
N ALA A 133 -8.55 -9.25 -12.64
CA ALA A 133 -9.20 -10.36 -13.33
C ALA A 133 -8.21 -11.21 -14.15
N ASP A 134 -7.25 -10.57 -14.81
CA ASP A 134 -6.15 -11.21 -15.54
C ASP A 134 -4.82 -10.51 -15.19
N PRO A 135 -4.08 -11.01 -14.21
CA PRO A 135 -2.85 -10.40 -13.73
C PRO A 135 -1.64 -10.63 -14.63
N SER A 136 -1.75 -11.39 -15.72
CA SER A 136 -0.63 -11.83 -16.55
C SER A 136 0.27 -10.68 -17.03
N ARG A 137 -0.33 -9.58 -17.48
CA ARG A 137 0.41 -8.39 -17.94
C ARG A 137 1.07 -7.63 -16.78
N LEU A 138 0.39 -7.52 -15.64
CA LEU A 138 0.93 -6.89 -14.45
C LEU A 138 2.14 -7.66 -13.93
N MET A 139 2.00 -8.98 -13.79
CA MET A 139 3.08 -9.87 -13.36
C MET A 139 4.26 -9.86 -14.32
N ALA A 140 4.01 -9.87 -15.65
CA ALA A 140 5.09 -9.74 -16.64
C ALA A 140 5.85 -8.41 -16.52
N SER A 141 5.14 -7.30 -16.28
CA SER A 141 5.75 -5.99 -16.08
C SER A 141 6.54 -5.93 -14.78
N ALA A 142 6.00 -6.48 -13.69
CA ALA A 142 6.70 -6.56 -12.41
C ALA A 142 7.98 -7.41 -12.51
N ARG A 143 7.94 -8.53 -13.23
CA ARG A 143 9.12 -9.38 -13.47
C ARG A 143 10.25 -8.63 -14.21
N MET A 144 9.91 -7.73 -15.13
CA MET A 144 10.93 -6.90 -15.80
C MET A 144 11.59 -5.90 -14.83
N VAL A 145 10.87 -5.46 -13.80
CA VAL A 145 11.40 -4.46 -12.83
C VAL A 145 12.16 -5.14 -11.70
N TYR A 146 11.62 -6.22 -11.14
CA TYR A 146 12.12 -6.85 -9.92
C TYR A 146 12.98 -8.10 -10.18
N GLY A 147 12.94 -8.67 -11.42
CA GLY A 147 13.72 -9.87 -11.77
C GLY A 147 13.42 -11.03 -10.82
N ASP A 148 14.50 -11.62 -10.29
CA ASP A 148 14.45 -12.78 -9.38
C ASP A 148 13.89 -12.42 -7.98
N ASP A 149 13.91 -11.14 -7.60
CA ASP A 149 13.37 -10.69 -6.32
C ASP A 149 11.84 -10.67 -6.28
N LEU A 150 11.16 -10.73 -7.45
CA LEU A 150 9.70 -10.63 -7.53
C LEU A 150 9.00 -11.67 -6.66
N ASP A 151 9.40 -12.95 -6.80
CA ASP A 151 8.71 -14.07 -6.15
C ASP A 151 8.87 -14.02 -4.63
N TRP A 152 10.04 -13.56 -4.16
CA TRP A 152 10.32 -13.42 -2.75
C TRP A 152 9.62 -12.19 -2.14
N LEU A 153 9.61 -11.05 -2.85
CA LEU A 153 9.02 -9.80 -2.34
C LEU A 153 7.50 -9.83 -2.37
N PHE A 154 6.91 -10.27 -3.48
CA PHE A 154 5.50 -10.07 -3.75
C PHE A 154 4.72 -11.37 -3.98
N GLY A 155 5.42 -12.46 -4.35
CA GLY A 155 4.75 -13.68 -4.79
C GLY A 155 4.05 -13.50 -6.13
N GLU A 156 3.06 -14.35 -6.41
CA GLU A 156 2.26 -14.33 -7.63
C GLU A 156 0.84 -13.86 -7.32
N LEU A 157 0.39 -12.79 -7.97
CA LEU A 157 -0.99 -12.32 -7.85
C LEU A 157 -1.94 -13.31 -8.51
N ALA A 158 -2.76 -13.98 -7.71
CA ALA A 158 -3.80 -14.88 -8.19
C ALA A 158 -4.94 -14.09 -8.87
N PRO A 159 -5.54 -14.60 -9.98
CA PRO A 159 -6.65 -13.92 -10.64
C PRO A 159 -7.90 -13.89 -9.75
N THR A 160 -8.62 -12.78 -9.79
CA THR A 160 -9.91 -12.62 -9.12
C THR A 160 -11.04 -12.81 -10.13
N PRO A 161 -12.09 -13.64 -9.83
CA PRO A 161 -13.25 -13.75 -10.70
C PRO A 161 -13.85 -12.39 -11.06
N ALA A 162 -14.02 -12.10 -12.36
CA ALA A 162 -14.42 -10.77 -12.83
C ALA A 162 -15.79 -10.32 -12.28
N GLU A 163 -16.70 -11.26 -12.05
CA GLU A 163 -18.01 -11.03 -11.45
C GLU A 163 -17.97 -10.58 -9.98
N ARG A 164 -16.84 -10.75 -9.32
CA ARG A 164 -16.61 -10.31 -7.94
C ARG A 164 -15.94 -8.94 -7.87
N ILE A 165 -15.51 -8.41 -9.02
CA ILE A 165 -14.83 -7.12 -9.08
C ILE A 165 -15.84 -6.03 -9.38
N ARG A 166 -16.00 -5.10 -8.45
CA ARG A 166 -16.73 -3.85 -8.65
C ARG A 166 -15.74 -2.73 -8.96
N ALA A 167 -15.81 -2.21 -10.16
CA ALA A 167 -15.01 -1.06 -10.56
C ALA A 167 -15.64 0.25 -10.04
N VAL A 168 -14.79 1.15 -9.54
CA VAL A 168 -15.16 2.54 -9.24
C VAL A 168 -14.44 3.48 -10.19
N GLU A 169 -15.08 4.59 -10.51
CA GLU A 169 -14.54 5.65 -11.37
C GLU A 169 -13.88 6.75 -10.52
N GLU A 170 -14.04 8.02 -10.89
CA GLU A 170 -13.49 9.16 -10.16
C GLU A 170 -13.99 9.26 -8.71
N ARG A 171 -15.20 8.79 -8.45
CA ARG A 171 -15.84 8.69 -7.14
C ARG A 171 -16.63 7.39 -7.04
N GLY A 172 -16.60 6.81 -5.86
CA GLY A 172 -17.38 5.64 -5.52
C GLY A 172 -17.66 5.61 -4.03
N SER A 173 -18.54 4.73 -3.60
CA SER A 173 -18.87 4.54 -2.20
C SER A 173 -19.05 3.05 -1.93
N VAL A 174 -18.54 2.59 -0.79
CA VAL A 174 -18.77 1.25 -0.23
C VAL A 174 -19.68 1.42 0.97
N ASP A 175 -20.86 0.81 0.93
CA ASP A 175 -21.77 0.77 2.06
C ASP A 175 -21.28 -0.23 3.10
N LEU A 176 -20.97 0.26 4.29
CA LEU A 176 -20.50 -0.51 5.43
C LEU A 176 -21.62 -0.90 6.40
N GLY A 177 -22.87 -0.56 6.07
CA GLY A 177 -24.04 -0.74 6.95
C GLY A 177 -24.16 0.34 8.02
N GLY A 178 -25.29 0.37 8.73
CA GLY A 178 -25.52 1.31 9.82
C GLY A 178 -25.44 2.81 9.44
N GLY A 179 -25.45 3.14 8.14
CA GLY A 179 -25.25 4.50 7.64
C GLY A 179 -23.78 4.92 7.52
N ARG A 180 -22.82 4.00 7.73
CA ARG A 180 -21.39 4.22 7.51
C ARG A 180 -21.02 3.89 6.06
N SER A 181 -20.17 4.71 5.46
CA SER A 181 -19.62 4.49 4.13
C SER A 181 -18.12 4.68 4.11
N LEU A 182 -17.47 4.03 3.14
CA LEU A 182 -16.10 4.28 2.75
C LEU A 182 -16.13 4.87 1.34
N ASP A 183 -15.85 6.17 1.22
CA ASP A 183 -16.00 6.90 -0.03
C ASP A 183 -14.65 7.04 -0.74
N SER A 184 -14.59 6.62 -2.01
CA SER A 184 -13.39 6.69 -2.83
C SER A 184 -13.31 7.98 -3.61
N HIS A 185 -12.08 8.53 -3.69
CA HIS A 185 -11.74 9.72 -4.45
C HIS A 185 -10.54 9.41 -5.36
N TYR A 186 -10.71 9.57 -6.65
CA TYR A 186 -9.63 9.38 -7.62
C TYR A 186 -8.46 10.32 -7.30
N SER A 187 -7.29 9.75 -7.04
CA SER A 187 -6.09 10.46 -6.60
C SER A 187 -4.83 9.95 -7.31
N PRO A 188 -4.77 10.14 -8.64
CA PRO A 188 -3.65 9.69 -9.46
C PRO A 188 -2.38 10.51 -9.21
N GLY A 189 -1.30 10.09 -9.87
CA GLY A 189 0.01 10.76 -9.81
C GLY A 189 1.11 9.82 -9.37
N HIS A 190 0.86 8.97 -8.36
CA HIS A 190 1.64 7.79 -8.09
C HIS A 190 1.32 6.68 -9.12
N ALA A 191 0.06 6.36 -9.27
CA ALA A 191 -0.46 5.41 -10.24
C ALA A 191 -1.78 5.90 -10.85
N LYS A 192 -2.06 5.52 -12.11
CA LYS A 192 -3.30 5.94 -12.81
C LYS A 192 -4.58 5.29 -12.30
N HIS A 193 -4.46 4.28 -11.46
CA HIS A 193 -5.55 3.54 -10.85
C HIS A 193 -5.65 3.79 -9.34
N HIS A 194 -5.03 4.86 -8.83
CA HIS A 194 -5.00 5.15 -7.40
C HIS A 194 -6.24 5.93 -6.95
N VAL A 195 -6.80 5.52 -5.80
CA VAL A 195 -7.87 6.21 -5.08
C VAL A 195 -7.49 6.38 -3.61
N GLY A 196 -7.78 7.53 -3.02
CA GLY A 196 -7.86 7.70 -1.59
C GLY A 196 -9.26 7.32 -1.09
N LEU A 197 -9.36 6.81 0.14
CA LEU A 197 -10.62 6.33 0.71
C LEU A 197 -10.88 7.06 2.03
N ILE A 198 -12.04 7.71 2.18
CA ILE A 198 -12.42 8.37 3.44
C ILE A 198 -13.57 7.65 4.12
N ASP A 199 -13.40 7.34 5.40
CA ASP A 199 -14.42 6.71 6.24
C ASP A 199 -15.34 7.77 6.84
N SER A 200 -16.62 7.66 6.58
CA SER A 200 -17.63 8.63 7.05
C SER A 200 -17.82 8.67 8.56
N ALA A 201 -17.45 7.61 9.29
CA ALA A 201 -17.62 7.54 10.74
C ALA A 201 -16.39 8.01 11.52
N SER A 202 -15.18 7.61 11.09
CA SER A 202 -13.94 8.02 11.76
C SER A 202 -13.37 9.33 11.20
N GLY A 203 -13.69 9.66 9.94
CA GLY A 203 -13.05 10.74 9.22
C GLY A 203 -11.60 10.42 8.81
N ASP A 204 -11.17 9.18 8.94
CA ASP A 204 -9.84 8.75 8.54
C ASP A 204 -9.75 8.63 7.02
N LEU A 205 -8.63 9.10 6.46
CA LEU A 205 -8.32 8.99 5.04
C LEU A 205 -7.21 7.95 4.81
N TYR A 206 -7.53 6.87 4.13
CA TYR A 206 -6.57 5.89 3.64
C TYR A 206 -5.91 6.45 2.39
N VAL A 207 -4.64 6.81 2.51
CA VAL A 207 -3.94 7.60 1.48
C VAL A 207 -3.23 6.76 0.43
N GLY A 208 -3.12 5.43 0.65
CA GLY A 208 -2.28 4.58 -0.19
C GLY A 208 -0.87 5.17 -0.30
N ASP A 209 -0.39 5.25 -1.54
CA ASP A 209 0.93 5.79 -1.89
C ASP A 209 0.91 7.23 -2.40
N ALA A 210 -0.28 7.82 -2.59
CA ALA A 210 -0.38 9.18 -3.10
C ALA A 210 0.24 10.23 -2.16
N ALA A 211 0.27 9.95 -0.84
CA ALA A 211 0.94 10.79 0.14
C ALA A 211 2.40 10.36 0.44
N GLY A 212 2.92 9.33 -0.26
CA GLY A 212 4.26 8.79 -0.04
C GLY A 212 4.30 7.61 0.92
N VAL A 213 5.51 7.28 1.35
CA VAL A 213 5.84 6.16 2.24
C VAL A 213 6.27 6.70 3.59
N PHE A 214 5.55 6.34 4.64
CA PHE A 214 5.83 6.75 6.01
C PHE A 214 6.54 5.63 6.78
N LEU A 215 7.62 5.97 7.49
CA LEU A 215 8.34 5.05 8.37
C LEU A 215 8.10 5.48 9.83
N PRO A 216 7.24 4.77 10.57
CA PRO A 216 6.85 5.20 11.93
C PRO A 216 7.99 5.18 12.93
N GLN A 217 9.04 4.37 12.72
CA GLN A 217 10.19 4.26 13.62
C GLN A 217 11.02 5.56 13.68
N THR A 218 11.04 6.32 12.60
CA THR A 218 11.83 7.57 12.47
C THR A 218 10.98 8.78 12.17
N GLY A 219 9.70 8.58 11.78
CA GLY A 219 8.86 9.64 11.26
C GLY A 219 9.29 10.12 9.87
N ASP A 220 10.12 9.35 9.15
CA ASP A 220 10.52 9.68 7.80
C ASP A 220 9.33 9.54 6.85
N LEU A 221 9.22 10.48 5.92
CA LEU A 221 8.23 10.46 4.85
C LEU A 221 8.98 10.57 3.52
N ARG A 222 8.95 9.51 2.74
CA ARG A 222 9.64 9.43 1.45
C ARG A 222 8.63 9.46 0.30
N PRO A 223 8.99 10.01 -0.89
CA PRO A 223 8.08 10.02 -2.02
C PRO A 223 7.85 8.61 -2.57
N ALA A 224 6.71 8.41 -3.22
CA ALA A 224 6.40 7.22 -4.00
C ALA A 224 6.14 7.62 -5.45
N SER A 225 7.19 7.55 -6.26
CA SER A 225 7.19 8.00 -7.66
C SER A 225 7.71 6.95 -8.66
N PRO A 226 7.29 5.66 -8.56
CA PRO A 226 7.79 4.61 -9.42
C PRO A 226 7.29 4.75 -10.86
N PRO A 227 8.00 4.16 -11.87
CA PRO A 227 7.48 4.05 -13.22
C PRO A 227 6.29 3.04 -13.25
N PRO A 228 5.39 3.08 -14.25
CA PRO A 228 5.45 3.96 -15.42
C PRO A 228 4.59 5.21 -15.34
N ASP A 229 3.84 5.40 -14.25
CA ASP A 229 2.67 6.27 -14.20
C ASP A 229 2.89 7.58 -13.45
N PHE A 230 4.05 7.75 -12.80
CA PHE A 230 4.34 8.96 -12.04
C PHE A 230 4.14 10.24 -12.87
N ASP A 231 3.45 11.22 -12.26
CA ASP A 231 3.20 12.54 -12.81
C ASP A 231 3.15 13.58 -11.69
N LEU A 232 4.15 14.45 -11.61
CA LEU A 232 4.29 15.41 -10.50
C LEU A 232 3.10 16.37 -10.35
N PRO A 233 2.67 17.12 -11.40
CA PRO A 233 1.51 18.00 -11.28
C PRO A 233 0.26 17.29 -10.78
N VAL A 234 0.01 16.09 -11.28
CA VAL A 234 -1.15 15.28 -10.91
C VAL A 234 -1.04 14.77 -9.47
N ALA A 235 0.15 14.34 -9.04
CA ALA A 235 0.39 13.93 -7.65
C ALA A 235 0.16 15.08 -6.66
N LEU A 236 0.65 16.28 -6.99
CA LEU A 236 0.42 17.48 -6.17
C LEU A 236 -1.06 17.86 -6.10
N GLU A 237 -1.84 17.64 -7.18
CA GLU A 237 -3.30 17.86 -7.16
C GLU A 237 -4.00 16.85 -6.25
N SER A 238 -3.59 15.59 -6.26
CA SER A 238 -4.11 14.55 -5.36
C SER A 238 -3.85 14.88 -3.89
N LEU A 239 -2.67 15.43 -3.54
CA LEU A 239 -2.39 15.91 -2.19
C LEU A 239 -3.29 17.09 -1.78
N ARG A 240 -3.58 18.04 -2.71
CA ARG A 240 -4.53 19.12 -2.44
C ARG A 240 -5.95 18.61 -2.24
N LEU A 241 -6.36 17.62 -3.04
CA LEU A 241 -7.65 16.95 -2.86
C LEU A 241 -7.75 16.35 -1.46
N PHE A 242 -6.72 15.64 -1.00
CA PHE A 242 -6.70 15.04 0.33
C PHE A 242 -6.83 16.09 1.44
N GLY A 243 -6.15 17.23 1.32
CA GLY A 243 -6.32 18.35 2.25
C GLY A 243 -7.73 18.94 2.23
N ALA A 244 -8.35 19.05 1.04
CA ALA A 244 -9.71 19.59 0.89
C ALA A 244 -10.79 18.66 1.47
N LEU A 245 -10.54 17.36 1.59
CA LEU A 245 -11.42 16.40 2.29
C LEU A 245 -11.44 16.62 3.80
N ALA A 246 -10.50 17.38 4.35
CA ALA A 246 -10.37 17.71 5.76
C ALA A 246 -10.43 16.46 6.69
N PRO A 247 -9.62 15.41 6.43
CA PRO A 247 -9.68 14.19 7.21
C PRO A 247 -9.19 14.41 8.66
N GLN A 248 -9.58 13.51 9.55
CA GLN A 248 -9.13 13.54 10.96
C GLN A 248 -7.70 13.01 11.10
N ARG A 249 -7.35 11.97 10.30
CA ARG A 249 -6.03 11.35 10.26
C ARG A 249 -5.75 10.84 8.84
N LEU A 250 -4.47 10.67 8.51
CA LEU A 250 -4.03 9.93 7.34
C LEU A 250 -3.63 8.52 7.78
N LEU A 251 -4.17 7.50 7.12
CA LEU A 251 -3.79 6.10 7.30
C LEU A 251 -2.95 5.67 6.10
N PHE A 252 -1.66 5.43 6.35
CA PHE A 252 -0.71 5.05 5.30
C PHE A 252 -0.72 3.54 5.08
N SER A 253 -0.73 3.11 3.84
CA SER A 253 -0.50 1.70 3.49
C SER A 253 0.93 1.26 3.79
N HIS A 254 1.88 2.21 3.82
CA HIS A 254 3.27 2.04 4.29
C HIS A 254 3.55 2.81 5.60
N PHE A 255 2.88 2.80 6.53
CA PHE A 255 2.38 2.20 7.73
C PHE A 255 1.83 3.27 8.68
N GLY A 256 0.73 2.97 9.31
CA GLY A 256 0.24 3.64 10.49
C GLY A 256 -0.54 4.95 10.29
N PRO A 257 -1.20 5.38 11.36
CA PRO A 257 -1.94 6.63 11.40
C PRO A 257 -1.02 7.83 11.65
N VAL A 258 -1.29 8.94 10.95
CA VAL A 258 -0.65 10.24 11.18
C VAL A 258 -1.72 11.29 11.42
N ALA A 259 -1.66 11.96 12.59
CA ALA A 259 -2.66 12.95 13.01
C ALA A 259 -2.38 14.35 12.47
N ASP A 260 -1.11 14.70 12.21
CA ASP A 260 -0.75 15.98 11.58
C ASP A 260 -1.00 15.91 10.07
N VAL A 261 -2.26 16.06 9.68
CA VAL A 261 -2.70 15.99 8.28
C VAL A 261 -2.03 17.07 7.43
N THR A 262 -2.13 18.33 7.86
CA THR A 262 -1.65 19.46 7.07
C THR A 262 -0.13 19.41 6.90
N GLY A 263 0.62 19.27 7.99
CA GLY A 263 2.09 19.22 7.93
C GLY A 263 2.59 18.01 7.13
N THR A 264 1.87 16.88 7.21
CA THR A 264 2.25 15.68 6.45
C THR A 264 2.01 15.84 4.95
N LEU A 265 0.87 16.40 4.52
CA LEU A 265 0.59 16.63 3.10
C LEU A 265 1.51 17.70 2.50
N GLU A 266 1.84 18.75 3.26
CA GLU A 266 2.83 19.77 2.86
C GLU A 266 4.21 19.14 2.69
N ARG A 267 4.64 18.30 3.64
CA ARG A 267 5.91 17.56 3.57
C ARG A 267 5.94 16.59 2.39
N SER A 268 4.84 15.84 2.12
CA SER A 268 4.72 14.98 0.95
C SER A 268 4.96 15.74 -0.35
N ALA A 269 4.33 16.91 -0.49
CA ALA A 269 4.51 17.79 -1.65
C ALA A 269 5.95 18.32 -1.75
N GLU A 270 6.58 18.68 -0.65
CA GLU A 270 7.97 19.12 -0.59
C GLU A 270 8.93 18.00 -1.04
N GLU A 271 8.77 16.77 -0.50
CA GLU A 271 9.61 15.62 -0.86
C GLU A 271 9.53 15.32 -2.35
N LEU A 272 8.33 15.29 -2.94
CA LEU A 272 8.17 15.11 -4.39
C LEU A 272 8.92 16.17 -5.19
N ASN A 273 8.79 17.45 -4.81
CA ASN A 273 9.46 18.56 -5.49
C ASN A 273 11.00 18.47 -5.36
N VAL A 274 11.51 18.12 -4.18
CA VAL A 274 12.96 17.96 -3.94
C VAL A 274 13.52 16.84 -4.80
N TRP A 275 12.89 15.65 -4.79
CA TRP A 275 13.38 14.53 -5.57
C TRP A 275 13.34 14.80 -7.07
N VAL A 276 12.27 15.43 -7.57
CA VAL A 276 12.19 15.83 -8.98
C VAL A 276 13.26 16.87 -9.32
N ALA A 277 13.51 17.85 -8.46
CA ALA A 277 14.53 18.87 -8.70
C ALA A 277 15.93 18.26 -8.76
N GLU A 278 16.28 17.35 -7.84
CA GLU A 278 17.60 16.70 -7.83
C GLU A 278 17.78 15.75 -9.02
N THR A 279 16.73 14.97 -9.38
CA THR A 279 16.76 14.11 -10.56
C THR A 279 16.91 14.93 -11.85
N ARG A 280 16.17 16.04 -11.98
CA ARG A 280 16.28 16.96 -13.13
C ARG A 280 17.69 17.56 -13.24
N ARG A 281 18.31 17.91 -12.10
CA ARG A 281 19.70 18.40 -12.05
C ARG A 281 20.69 17.36 -12.54
N ALA A 282 20.55 16.10 -12.08
CA ALA A 282 21.41 15.00 -12.51
C ALA A 282 21.27 14.73 -14.02
N ARG A 283 20.03 14.70 -14.53
CA ARG A 283 19.72 14.55 -15.95
C ARG A 283 20.33 15.66 -16.80
N SER A 284 20.24 16.92 -16.34
CA SER A 284 20.84 18.07 -17.01
C SER A 284 22.37 18.02 -17.04
N ALA A 285 22.98 17.34 -16.07
CA ALA A 285 24.43 17.09 -16.03
C ALA A 285 24.86 15.88 -16.88
N GLY A 286 23.92 15.19 -17.55
CA GLY A 286 24.20 14.04 -18.41
C GLY A 286 24.57 12.77 -17.63
N LEU A 287 24.16 12.65 -16.35
CA LEU A 287 24.43 11.45 -15.56
C LEU A 287 23.56 10.28 -16.03
N ASP A 288 24.13 9.09 -16.03
CA ASP A 288 23.36 7.84 -16.20
C ASP A 288 22.49 7.55 -14.96
N LEU A 289 21.73 6.45 -15.02
CA LEU A 289 20.81 6.09 -13.95
C LEU A 289 21.53 5.87 -12.61
N ASP A 290 22.62 5.09 -12.60
CA ASP A 290 23.30 4.72 -11.35
C ASP A 290 23.94 5.94 -10.68
N HIS A 291 24.55 6.84 -11.45
CA HIS A 291 25.08 8.11 -10.93
C HIS A 291 23.97 9.06 -10.50
N THR A 292 22.82 9.07 -11.21
CA THR A 292 21.64 9.86 -10.80
C THR A 292 21.11 9.36 -9.47
N VAL A 293 20.94 8.05 -9.29
CA VAL A 293 20.49 7.43 -8.03
C VAL A 293 21.44 7.78 -6.89
N ALA A 294 22.75 7.64 -7.12
CA ALA A 294 23.77 7.98 -6.12
C ALA A 294 23.70 9.46 -5.72
N MET A 295 23.56 10.36 -6.70
CA MET A 295 23.46 11.80 -6.44
C MET A 295 22.18 12.17 -5.67
N VAL A 296 21.02 11.65 -6.08
CA VAL A 296 19.75 11.91 -5.39
C VAL A 296 19.84 11.40 -3.96
N ARG A 297 20.31 10.16 -3.75
CA ARG A 297 20.49 9.59 -2.40
C ARG A 297 21.40 10.46 -1.53
N ASP A 298 22.55 10.89 -2.03
CA ASP A 298 23.49 11.72 -1.26
C ASP A 298 22.89 13.07 -0.87
N ARG A 299 22.15 13.70 -1.79
CA ARG A 299 21.54 15.02 -1.57
C ARG A 299 20.27 15.00 -0.72
N THR A 300 19.58 13.86 -0.64
CA THR A 300 18.34 13.75 0.13
C THR A 300 18.53 13.02 1.47
N ARG A 301 19.63 12.31 1.67
CA ARG A 301 19.84 11.45 2.86
C ARG A 301 19.65 12.17 4.21
N GLU A 302 20.07 13.45 4.29
CA GLU A 302 19.95 14.23 5.53
C GLU A 302 18.50 14.55 5.92
N ARG A 303 17.56 14.32 5.01
CA ARG A 303 16.12 14.49 5.22
C ARG A 303 15.49 13.28 5.92
N TYR A 304 16.22 12.14 5.96
CA TYR A 304 15.69 10.85 6.44
C TYR A 304 16.57 10.28 7.54
N ALA A 305 16.02 10.14 8.74
CA ALA A 305 16.75 9.61 9.89
C ALA A 305 17.20 8.16 9.68
N ALA A 306 16.41 7.37 8.92
CA ALA A 306 16.76 5.99 8.56
C ALA A 306 17.99 5.88 7.65
N LEU A 307 18.43 6.97 6.99
CA LEU A 307 19.57 6.98 6.06
C LEU A 307 20.79 7.73 6.62
N LEU A 308 20.69 8.29 7.83
CA LEU A 308 21.82 9.01 8.45
C LEU A 308 22.95 8.04 8.86
N PRO A 309 24.21 8.52 8.89
CA PRO A 309 25.31 7.75 9.47
C PRO A 309 25.01 7.36 10.92
N GLY A 310 25.06 6.05 11.20
CA GLY A 310 24.74 5.51 12.53
C GLY A 310 23.30 5.04 12.70
N ALA A 311 22.44 5.15 11.66
CA ALA A 311 21.14 4.48 11.66
C ALA A 311 21.34 2.94 11.73
N GLU A 312 20.36 2.25 12.33
CA GLU A 312 20.38 0.78 12.39
C GLU A 312 20.34 0.21 10.96
N PRO A 313 21.24 -0.74 10.61
CA PRO A 313 21.33 -1.29 9.26
C PRO A 313 20.00 -1.87 8.74
N GLU A 314 19.23 -2.54 9.61
CA GLU A 314 17.92 -3.10 9.28
C GLU A 314 16.93 -2.00 8.90
N LEU A 315 16.95 -0.85 9.59
CA LEU A 315 16.08 0.28 9.29
C LEU A 315 16.44 0.94 7.96
N THR A 316 17.74 1.06 7.66
CA THR A 316 18.21 1.57 6.36
C THR A 316 17.79 0.64 5.22
N GLU A 317 17.97 -0.67 5.40
CA GLU A 317 17.53 -1.66 4.42
C GLU A 317 16.01 -1.59 4.21
N LYS A 318 15.25 -1.55 5.29
CA LYS A 318 13.79 -1.42 5.27
C LYS A 318 13.37 -0.18 4.49
N ALA A 319 13.94 1.00 4.78
CA ALA A 319 13.61 2.25 4.09
C ALA A 319 13.82 2.15 2.56
N GLU A 320 14.93 1.54 2.11
CA GLU A 320 15.21 1.33 0.69
C GLU A 320 14.34 0.24 0.05
N ARG A 321 13.85 -0.74 0.81
CA ARG A 321 12.93 -1.75 0.31
C ARG A 321 11.52 -1.20 0.09
N VAL A 322 11.05 -0.37 1.02
CA VAL A 322 9.69 0.21 0.97
C VAL A 322 9.60 1.35 -0.03
N SER A 323 10.62 2.22 -0.08
CA SER A 323 10.69 3.35 -1.02
C SER A 323 12.04 3.34 -1.72
N SER A 324 12.18 2.47 -2.72
CA SER A 324 13.42 2.33 -3.49
C SER A 324 13.84 3.64 -4.15
N THR A 325 15.03 4.14 -3.77
CA THR A 325 15.62 5.32 -4.41
C THR A 325 15.70 5.13 -5.92
N LYS A 326 16.08 3.93 -6.38
CA LYS A 326 16.21 3.62 -7.81
C LYS A 326 14.86 3.70 -8.52
N ALA A 327 13.83 3.03 -8.01
CA ALA A 327 12.51 3.01 -8.63
C ALA A 327 11.90 4.43 -8.70
N ASN A 328 12.05 5.23 -7.65
CA ASN A 328 11.59 6.60 -7.63
C ASN A 328 12.31 7.47 -8.67
N VAL A 329 13.64 7.36 -8.76
CA VAL A 329 14.45 8.09 -9.77
C VAL A 329 14.07 7.67 -11.19
N GLU A 330 13.90 6.36 -11.45
CA GLU A 330 13.48 5.86 -12.76
C GLU A 330 12.12 6.42 -13.19
N GLY A 331 11.14 6.46 -12.26
CA GLY A 331 9.83 7.03 -12.55
C GLY A 331 9.89 8.52 -12.83
N ILE A 332 10.66 9.28 -12.06
CA ILE A 332 10.88 10.71 -12.29
C ILE A 332 11.58 10.95 -13.63
N LEU A 333 12.66 10.21 -13.96
CA LEU A 333 13.34 10.33 -15.24
C LEU A 333 12.39 10.06 -16.40
N ARG A 334 11.60 8.99 -16.33
CA ARG A 334 10.62 8.66 -17.36
C ARG A 334 9.55 9.75 -17.53
N TRP A 335 9.12 10.38 -16.44
CA TRP A 335 8.19 11.52 -16.48
C TRP A 335 8.86 12.74 -17.13
N LEU A 336 10.10 13.08 -16.74
CA LEU A 336 10.87 14.18 -17.32
C LEU A 336 11.10 13.98 -18.83
N ASP A 337 11.39 12.75 -19.28
CA ASP A 337 11.58 12.46 -20.71
C ASP A 337 10.33 12.69 -21.56
N LYS A 338 9.16 12.47 -20.96
CA LYS A 338 7.87 12.72 -21.63
C LYS A 338 7.47 14.19 -21.65
N THR A 339 7.79 14.93 -20.59
CA THR A 339 7.30 16.30 -20.38
C THR A 339 8.32 17.37 -20.74
N GLU A 340 9.61 17.04 -20.65
CA GLU A 340 10.74 17.94 -20.89
C GLU A 340 11.78 17.25 -21.80
N PRO A 341 11.43 16.92 -23.06
CA PRO A 341 12.36 16.23 -23.93
C PRO A 341 13.65 17.05 -24.11
N VAL A 342 14.81 16.38 -23.99
CA VAL A 342 16.10 17.05 -24.28
C VAL A 342 16.12 17.40 -25.76
N ALA A 343 16.29 18.68 -26.08
CA ALA A 343 16.50 19.09 -27.46
C ALA A 343 17.77 18.44 -27.98
N GLY A 344 17.61 17.56 -28.99
CA GLY A 344 18.73 16.85 -29.66
C GLY A 344 19.66 17.77 -30.42
#